data_7ebabb8e826760e6dafa36051651c3bd
#
_entry.id   7ebabb8e826760e6dafa36051651c3bd
#
_cell.length_a   1.000
_cell.length_b   1.000
_cell.length_c   1.000
_cell.angle_alpha   90.00
_cell.angle_beta   90.00
_cell.angle_gamma   90.00
#
_symmetry.space_group_name_H-M   'P 1'
#
loop_
_entity.id
_entity.type
_entity.pdbx_description
1 polymer ?
#
loop_
_entity_poly.entity_id
_entity_poly.type
_entity_poly.pdbx_seq_one_letter_code
_entity_poly.pdbx_strand_id
1 'polypeptide(L)'
;MMWFFSTAISIKAAEARLTEIAVLKNHIINYAKTREVYAAYRKAGYSKTFLEAHQEEITLHKAAKAAFDEVGLQKLPKVKELDAEFAELLAKKKAAYPDYRKARNEMLELVRAQKNVERFFAEEKDTIEKAQTQ
;
A
#
# COMPACT_ATOMS: atom_id res chain seq x y z
N MET A 1 10.20 -21.74 -5.36
CA MET A 1 8.89 -21.30 -4.86
C MET A 1 8.98 -20.36 -3.66
N MET A 2 9.77 -20.71 -2.62
CA MET A 2 9.94 -19.83 -1.44
C MET A 2 10.51 -18.47 -1.81
N TRP A 3 11.44 -18.40 -2.76
CA TRP A 3 12.02 -17.16 -3.25
C TRP A 3 10.98 -16.24 -3.89
N PHE A 4 10.05 -16.80 -4.71
CA PHE A 4 8.95 -16.04 -5.33
C PHE A 4 8.06 -15.39 -4.28
N PHE A 5 7.62 -16.16 -3.28
CA PHE A 5 6.75 -15.64 -2.22
C PHE A 5 7.45 -14.58 -1.39
N SER A 6 8.73 -14.78 -1.06
CA SER A 6 9.54 -13.82 -0.32
C SER A 6 9.65 -12.49 -1.06
N THR A 7 9.92 -12.53 -2.37
CA THR A 7 10.02 -11.33 -3.22
C THR A 7 8.66 -10.63 -3.31
N ALA A 8 7.57 -11.38 -3.52
CA ALA A 8 6.22 -10.83 -3.57
C ALA A 8 5.83 -10.15 -2.27
N ILE A 9 6.13 -10.75 -1.13
CA ILE A 9 5.87 -10.18 0.20
C ILE A 9 6.68 -8.90 0.40
N SER A 10 7.95 -8.89 0.00
CA SER A 10 8.81 -7.70 0.10
C SER A 10 8.28 -6.54 -0.75
N ILE A 11 7.81 -6.81 -1.97
CA ILE A 11 7.21 -5.80 -2.84
C ILE A 11 5.93 -5.25 -2.23
N LYS A 12 5.04 -6.11 -1.73
CA LYS A 12 3.80 -5.69 -1.07
C LYS A 12 4.06 -4.87 0.17
N ALA A 13 5.04 -5.26 0.99
CA ALA A 13 5.43 -4.52 2.18
C ALA A 13 5.96 -3.12 1.81
N ALA A 14 6.78 -3.03 0.76
CA ALA A 14 7.29 -1.76 0.26
C ALA A 14 6.16 -0.87 -0.27
N GLU A 15 5.22 -1.42 -1.03
CA GLU A 15 4.06 -0.68 -1.54
C GLU A 15 3.17 -0.15 -0.42
N ALA A 16 2.91 -0.97 0.60
CA ALA A 16 2.13 -0.56 1.76
C ALA A 16 2.81 0.59 2.51
N ARG A 17 4.12 0.51 2.72
CA ARG A 17 4.89 1.57 3.38
C ARG A 17 4.95 2.85 2.53
N LEU A 18 5.10 2.73 1.20
CA LEU A 18 5.07 3.88 0.30
C LEU A 18 3.75 4.63 0.38
N THR A 19 2.63 3.92 0.40
CA THR A 19 1.29 4.51 0.56
C THR A 19 1.17 5.18 1.93
N GLU A 20 1.62 4.51 2.99
CA GLU A 20 1.60 5.05 4.35
C GLU A 20 2.42 6.34 4.46
N ILE A 21 3.61 6.39 3.87
CA ILE A 21 4.45 7.59 3.84
C ILE A 21 3.76 8.73 3.10
N ALA A 22 3.14 8.46 1.95
CA ALA A 22 2.43 9.48 1.18
C ALA A 22 1.26 10.09 1.99
N VAL A 23 0.48 9.26 2.66
CA VAL A 23 -0.63 9.70 3.52
C VAL A 23 -0.11 10.50 4.70
N LEU A 24 0.91 9.98 5.39
CA LEU A 24 1.52 10.64 6.55
C LEU A 24 2.11 12.00 6.18
N LYS A 25 2.83 12.08 5.07
CA LYS A 25 3.38 13.33 4.54
C LYS A 25 2.29 14.36 4.28
N ASN A 26 1.18 13.94 3.67
CA ASN A 26 0.05 14.82 3.41
C ASN A 26 -0.55 15.37 4.71
N HIS A 27 -0.71 14.54 5.72
CA HIS A 27 -1.20 14.98 7.04
C HIS A 27 -0.22 15.93 7.73
N ILE A 28 1.07 15.70 7.62
CA ILE A 28 2.10 16.60 8.18
C ILE A 28 2.02 17.98 7.52
N ILE A 29 1.89 18.03 6.20
CA ILE A 29 1.78 19.28 5.45
C ILE A 29 0.50 20.01 5.84
N ASN A 30 -0.63 19.31 5.91
CA ASN A 30 -1.91 19.88 6.32
C ASN A 30 -1.86 20.40 7.75
N TYR A 31 -1.25 19.66 8.65
CA TYR A 31 -1.06 20.09 10.05
C TYR A 31 -0.24 21.39 10.12
N ALA A 32 0.86 21.47 9.40
CA ALA A 32 1.72 22.65 9.36
C ALA A 32 0.99 23.89 8.81
N LYS A 33 0.22 23.71 7.72
CA LYS A 33 -0.55 24.78 7.08
C LYS A 33 -1.67 25.32 7.98
N THR A 34 -2.29 24.46 8.75
CA THR A 34 -3.48 24.80 9.55
C THR A 34 -3.16 25.12 11.00
N ARG A 35 -1.90 25.00 11.41
CA ARG A 35 -1.45 25.21 12.77
C ARG A 35 -1.80 26.60 13.31
N GLU A 36 -1.54 27.65 12.55
CA GLU A 36 -1.82 29.02 12.95
C GLU A 36 -3.31 29.28 13.09
N VAL A 37 -4.10 28.78 12.16
CA VAL A 37 -5.58 28.91 12.19
C VAL A 37 -6.15 28.20 13.41
N TYR A 38 -5.66 27.00 13.72
CA TYR A 38 -6.12 26.25 14.87
C TYR A 38 -5.72 26.93 16.20
N ALA A 39 -4.51 27.50 16.27
CA ALA A 39 -4.07 28.27 17.43
C ALA A 39 -4.94 29.52 17.64
N ALA A 40 -5.32 30.22 16.57
CA ALA A 40 -6.25 31.35 16.65
C ALA A 40 -7.64 30.92 17.09
N TYR A 41 -8.12 29.75 16.63
CA TYR A 41 -9.38 29.15 17.07
C TYR A 41 -9.38 28.88 18.58
N ARG A 42 -8.31 28.35 19.13
CA ARG A 42 -8.15 28.12 20.57
C ARG A 42 -8.14 29.41 21.34
N LYS A 43 -7.43 30.43 20.84
CA LYS A 43 -7.38 31.76 21.47
C LYS A 43 -8.74 32.45 21.48
N ALA A 44 -9.56 32.18 20.45
CA ALA A 44 -10.92 32.69 20.37
C ALA A 44 -11.92 31.95 21.29
N GLY A 45 -11.42 31.02 22.11
CA GLY A 45 -12.23 30.22 23.02
C GLY A 45 -13.15 29.24 22.29
N TYR A 46 -12.69 28.70 21.19
CA TYR A 46 -13.46 27.76 20.34
C TYR A 46 -14.76 28.39 19.83
N SER A 47 -14.69 29.65 19.41
CA SER A 47 -15.83 30.42 18.89
C SER A 47 -16.49 29.73 17.71
N LYS A 48 -17.80 29.59 17.75
CA LYS A 48 -18.60 29.02 16.68
C LYS A 48 -18.51 29.85 15.38
N THR A 49 -18.47 31.16 15.51
CA THR A 49 -18.30 32.09 14.40
C THR A 49 -16.95 31.89 13.70
N PHE A 50 -15.89 31.73 14.49
CA PHE A 50 -14.56 31.45 13.98
C PHE A 50 -14.51 30.08 13.26
N LEU A 51 -15.14 29.07 13.84
CA LEU A 51 -15.24 27.75 13.26
C LEU A 51 -15.94 27.80 11.89
N GLU A 52 -17.04 28.51 11.77
CA GLU A 52 -17.77 28.65 10.51
C GLU A 52 -16.94 29.36 9.44
N ALA A 53 -16.14 30.35 9.84
CA ALA A 53 -15.28 31.10 8.93
C ALA A 53 -14.07 30.26 8.42
N HIS A 54 -13.59 29.32 9.23
CA HIS A 54 -12.39 28.52 8.96
C HIS A 54 -12.66 27.02 9.07
N GLN A 55 -13.86 26.59 8.76
CA GLN A 55 -14.31 25.19 8.93
C GLN A 55 -13.42 24.18 8.21
N GLU A 56 -13.04 24.45 6.97
CA GLU A 56 -12.21 23.58 6.18
C GLU A 56 -10.82 23.36 6.82
N GLU A 57 -10.17 24.44 7.20
CA GLU A 57 -8.83 24.41 7.81
C GLU A 57 -8.84 23.72 9.17
N ILE A 58 -9.85 23.98 9.99
CA ILE A 58 -9.99 23.36 11.30
C ILE A 58 -10.28 21.87 11.17
N THR A 59 -11.11 21.49 10.21
CA THR A 59 -11.40 20.08 9.92
C THR A 59 -10.15 19.34 9.47
N LEU A 60 -9.35 19.93 8.58
CA LEU A 60 -8.08 19.36 8.13
C LEU A 60 -7.10 19.19 9.27
N HIS A 61 -7.01 20.17 10.16
CA HIS A 61 -6.12 20.11 11.34
C HIS A 61 -6.52 18.97 12.27
N LYS A 62 -7.79 18.84 12.59
CA LYS A 62 -8.32 17.78 13.45
C LYS A 62 -8.10 16.41 12.83
N ALA A 63 -8.30 16.27 11.52
CA ALA A 63 -8.09 15.03 10.79
C ALA A 63 -6.61 14.61 10.82
N ALA A 64 -5.70 15.55 10.62
CA ALA A 64 -4.26 15.30 10.69
C ALA A 64 -3.85 14.84 12.09
N LYS A 65 -4.32 15.52 13.13
CA LYS A 65 -4.04 15.16 14.52
C LYS A 65 -4.59 13.77 14.87
N ALA A 66 -5.81 13.46 14.44
CA ALA A 66 -6.41 12.16 14.66
C ALA A 66 -5.61 11.05 13.98
N ALA A 67 -5.11 11.29 12.76
CA ALA A 67 -4.26 10.35 12.04
C ALA A 67 -2.94 10.08 12.78
N PHE A 68 -2.33 11.10 13.37
CA PHE A 68 -1.12 10.95 14.18
C PHE A 68 -1.38 10.15 15.46
N ASP A 69 -2.49 10.43 16.14
CA ASP A 69 -2.89 9.71 17.36
C ASP A 69 -3.17 8.22 17.06
N GLU A 70 -3.80 7.92 15.93
CA GLU A 70 -4.10 6.56 15.50
C GLU A 70 -2.82 5.73 15.26
N VAL A 71 -1.80 6.35 14.66
CA VAL A 71 -0.51 5.71 14.42
C VAL A 71 0.37 5.67 15.68
N GLY A 72 -0.01 6.44 16.72
CA GLY A 72 0.71 6.50 17.98
C GLY A 72 2.00 7.33 17.92
N LEU A 73 2.08 8.28 17.01
CA LEU A 73 3.25 9.14 16.86
C LEU A 73 3.27 10.20 17.94
N GLN A 74 4.27 10.13 18.83
CA GLN A 74 4.51 11.17 19.84
C GLN A 74 5.29 12.34 19.26
N LYS A 75 6.17 12.07 18.28
CA LYS A 75 6.97 13.07 17.60
C LYS A 75 6.77 12.91 16.10
N LEU A 76 6.45 14.02 15.42
CA LEU A 76 6.27 14.01 13.98
C LEU A 76 7.61 13.82 13.28
N PRO A 77 7.73 12.85 12.34
CA PRO A 77 8.91 12.73 11.53
C PRO A 77 9.05 13.92 10.59
N LYS A 78 10.27 14.23 10.21
CA LYS A 78 10.53 15.30 9.26
C LYS A 78 10.14 14.84 7.86
N VAL A 79 9.53 15.72 7.08
CA VAL A 79 9.16 15.45 5.69
C VAL A 79 10.36 15.00 4.87
N LYS A 80 11.53 15.60 5.13
CA LYS A 80 12.79 15.25 4.46
C LYS A 80 13.18 13.79 4.71
N GLU A 81 13.01 13.31 5.93
CA GLU A 81 13.30 11.91 6.29
C GLU A 81 12.32 10.96 5.59
N LEU A 82 11.04 11.32 5.54
CA LEU A 82 10.02 10.54 4.84
C LEU A 82 10.27 10.50 3.33
N ASP A 83 10.69 11.59 2.73
CA ASP A 83 11.05 11.64 1.31
C ASP A 83 12.25 10.75 1.00
N ALA A 84 13.25 10.73 1.88
CA ALA A 84 14.42 9.87 1.73
C ALA A 84 14.04 8.39 1.83
N GLU A 85 13.21 8.02 2.81
CA GLU A 85 12.69 6.66 2.95
C GLU A 85 11.86 6.24 1.73
N PHE A 86 11.00 7.13 1.24
CA PHE A 86 10.18 6.89 0.06
C PHE A 86 11.05 6.61 -1.17
N ALA A 87 12.08 7.42 -1.42
CA ALA A 87 13.00 7.23 -2.53
C ALA A 87 13.75 5.91 -2.44
N GLU A 88 14.21 5.54 -1.24
CA GLU A 88 14.89 4.28 -0.99
C GLU A 88 13.99 3.07 -1.25
N LEU A 89 12.77 3.10 -0.71
CA LEU A 89 11.80 2.03 -0.91
C LEU A 89 11.37 1.89 -2.36
N LEU A 90 11.20 3.01 -3.05
CA LEU A 90 10.87 3.02 -4.48
C LEU A 90 11.97 2.40 -5.32
N ALA A 91 13.24 2.72 -5.01
CA ALA A 91 14.39 2.14 -5.68
C ALA A 91 14.47 0.64 -5.45
N LYS A 92 14.27 0.17 -4.21
CA LYS A 92 14.23 -1.25 -3.87
C LYS A 92 13.12 -1.99 -4.61
N LYS A 93 11.93 -1.40 -4.67
CA LYS A 93 10.79 -1.95 -5.39
C LYS A 93 11.09 -2.10 -6.89
N LYS A 94 11.65 -1.06 -7.50
CA LYS A 94 12.01 -1.08 -8.92
C LYS A 94 13.10 -2.11 -9.22
N ALA A 95 14.07 -2.26 -8.33
CA ALA A 95 15.14 -3.26 -8.47
C ALA A 95 14.61 -4.69 -8.31
N ALA A 96 13.66 -4.92 -7.41
CA ALA A 96 13.07 -6.24 -7.17
C ALA A 96 12.03 -6.65 -8.22
N TYR A 97 11.41 -5.70 -8.88
CA TYR A 97 10.28 -5.96 -9.78
C TYR A 97 10.63 -6.83 -10.99
N PRO A 98 11.77 -6.65 -11.69
CA PRO A 98 12.14 -7.54 -12.79
C PRO A 98 12.27 -8.99 -12.36
N ASP A 99 12.88 -9.25 -11.22
CA ASP A 99 13.02 -10.60 -10.65
C ASP A 99 11.67 -11.20 -10.28
N TYR A 100 10.81 -10.40 -9.69
CA TYR A 100 9.43 -10.79 -9.38
C TYR A 100 8.65 -11.16 -10.66
N ARG A 101 8.75 -10.34 -11.69
CA ARG A 101 8.08 -10.56 -12.97
C ARG A 101 8.56 -11.87 -13.63
N LYS A 102 9.86 -12.12 -13.60
CA LYS A 102 10.45 -13.34 -14.14
C LYS A 102 9.94 -14.57 -13.39
N ALA A 103 9.98 -14.54 -12.08
CA ALA A 103 9.50 -15.64 -11.23
C ALA A 103 7.99 -15.89 -11.42
N ARG A 104 7.20 -14.83 -11.55
CA ARG A 104 5.77 -14.92 -11.82
C ARG A 104 5.50 -15.59 -13.16
N ASN A 105 6.22 -15.21 -14.21
CA ASN A 105 6.06 -15.78 -15.53
C ASN A 105 6.44 -17.27 -15.54
N GLU A 106 7.52 -17.64 -14.87
CA GLU A 106 7.93 -19.04 -14.72
C GLU A 106 6.87 -19.87 -14.00
N MET A 107 6.30 -19.31 -12.93
CA MET A 107 5.21 -19.96 -12.19
C MET A 107 3.97 -20.15 -13.05
N LEU A 108 3.58 -19.14 -13.84
CA LEU A 108 2.44 -19.23 -14.75
C LEU A 108 2.66 -20.29 -15.82
N GLU A 109 3.87 -20.43 -16.35
CA GLU A 109 4.23 -21.47 -17.31
C GLU A 109 4.09 -22.85 -16.68
N LEU A 110 4.56 -23.04 -15.45
CA LEU A 110 4.44 -24.30 -14.71
C LEU A 110 2.97 -24.67 -14.47
N VAL A 111 2.14 -23.70 -14.07
CA VAL A 111 0.70 -23.93 -13.88
C VAL A 111 0.04 -24.34 -15.19
N ARG A 112 0.38 -23.69 -16.29
CA ARG A 112 -0.14 -24.00 -17.61
C ARG A 112 0.27 -25.41 -18.06
N ALA A 113 1.52 -25.77 -17.86
CA ALA A 113 2.04 -27.10 -18.15
C ALA A 113 1.32 -28.17 -17.33
N GLN A 114 1.10 -27.93 -16.05
CA GLN A 114 0.36 -28.83 -15.17
C GLN A 114 -1.08 -29.06 -15.65
N LYS A 115 -1.77 -27.99 -16.04
CA LYS A 115 -3.13 -28.08 -16.57
C LYS A 115 -3.18 -28.87 -17.89
N ASN A 116 -2.19 -28.70 -18.75
CA ASN A 116 -2.10 -29.42 -20.01
C ASN A 116 -1.90 -30.92 -19.77
N VAL A 117 -1.05 -31.29 -18.82
CA VAL A 117 -0.83 -32.69 -18.43
C VAL A 117 -2.11 -33.30 -17.85
N GLU A 118 -2.79 -32.60 -16.95
CA GLU A 118 -4.06 -33.06 -16.37
C GLU A 118 -5.12 -33.28 -17.44
N ARG A 119 -5.22 -32.38 -18.40
CA ARG A 119 -6.15 -32.50 -19.52
C ARG A 119 -5.84 -33.73 -20.39
N PHE A 120 -4.57 -33.95 -20.68
CA PHE A 120 -4.13 -35.10 -21.45
C PHE A 120 -4.54 -36.42 -20.78
N PHE A 121 -4.30 -36.56 -19.50
CA PHE A 121 -4.69 -37.77 -18.77
C PHE A 121 -6.20 -37.92 -18.66
N ALA A 122 -6.94 -36.83 -18.52
CA ALA A 122 -8.41 -36.89 -18.50
C ALA A 122 -8.97 -37.36 -19.85
N GLU A 123 -8.43 -36.88 -20.97
CA GLU A 123 -8.81 -37.28 -22.32
C GLU A 123 -8.47 -38.76 -22.57
N GLU A 124 -7.30 -39.21 -22.15
CA GLU A 124 -6.87 -40.60 -22.26
C GLU A 124 -7.80 -41.53 -21.48
N LYS A 125 -8.14 -41.16 -20.24
CA LYS A 125 -9.09 -41.92 -19.40
C LYS A 125 -10.45 -42.02 -20.07
N ASP A 126 -10.97 -40.94 -20.61
CA ASP A 126 -12.26 -40.90 -21.32
C ASP A 126 -12.26 -41.82 -22.55
N THR A 127 -11.17 -41.81 -23.32
CA THR A 127 -11.00 -42.72 -24.48
C THR A 127 -11.00 -44.17 -24.07
N ILE A 128 -10.32 -44.52 -22.98
CA ILE A 128 -10.28 -45.89 -22.45
C ILE A 128 -11.67 -46.35 -22.00
N GLU A 129 -12.40 -45.47 -21.26
CA GLU A 129 -13.76 -45.76 -20.80
C GLU A 129 -14.72 -45.99 -21.97
N LYS A 130 -14.63 -45.19 -23.03
CA LYS A 130 -15.44 -45.38 -24.25
C LYS A 130 -15.13 -46.69 -24.98
N ALA A 131 -13.86 -47.06 -25.05
CA ALA A 131 -13.46 -48.35 -25.64
C ALA A 131 -13.97 -49.53 -24.86
N GLN A 132 -14.06 -49.45 -23.51
CA GLN A 132 -14.58 -50.53 -22.66
C GLN A 132 -16.11 -50.69 -22.73
N THR A 133 -16.83 -49.64 -23.07
CA THR A 133 -18.30 -49.65 -23.16
C THR A 133 -18.81 -50.10 -24.52
N GLN A 134 -17.93 -50.24 -25.52
CA GLN A 134 -18.25 -50.82 -26.82
C GLN A 134 -17.97 -52.32 -26.84
#